data_7e1994e0a42091ccbb05deee83aaba04
#
_entry.id   7e1994e0a42091ccbb05deee83aaba04
#
_cell.length_a   1.000
_cell.length_b   1.000
_cell.length_c   1.000
_cell.angle_alpha   90.00
_cell.angle_beta   90.00
_cell.angle_gamma   90.00
#
_symmetry.space_group_name_H-M   'P 1'
#
loop_
_entity.id
_entity.type
_entity.pdbx_description
1 polymer ?
#
loop_
_entity_poly.entity_id
_entity_poly.type
_entity_poly.pdbx_seq_one_letter_code
_entity_poly.pdbx_strand_id
1 'polypeptide(L)'
;MNQDELLDLYSDYLISSFGATTATGLSNLLDGDVSHDQITRFLSSRERTSADLWHLVKPHVRRMQSESGVLIIDDSIAEKPFSDENDLVCWHYDHAKQSQVKGINFMTTLYHSGGISLPVGFTLIAKTEVYFDKEGKAQRRSPVGKNEHYRAMLQHAVTNQIPFRYVLNDAWYSSAENMRFIKQTLDKYFIMPLKANRKVAL
;
A
#
# COMPACT_ATOMS: atom_id res chain seq x y z
N MET A 1 15.08 -1.91 -26.70
CA MET A 1 15.16 -1.80 -25.25
C MET A 1 14.53 -3.03 -24.62
N ASN A 2 15.25 -3.72 -23.74
CA ASN A 2 14.74 -4.88 -23.02
C ASN A 2 13.82 -4.45 -21.84
N GLN A 3 13.20 -5.42 -21.14
CA GLN A 3 12.23 -5.09 -20.07
C GLN A 3 12.87 -4.45 -18.84
N ASP A 4 14.11 -4.81 -18.51
CA ASP A 4 14.81 -4.25 -17.35
C ASP A 4 15.24 -2.82 -17.63
N GLU A 5 15.78 -2.54 -18.81
CA GLU A 5 16.09 -1.17 -19.27
C GLU A 5 14.84 -0.25 -19.26
N LEU A 6 13.68 -0.80 -19.67
CA LEU A 6 12.43 -0.04 -19.68
C LEU A 6 11.89 0.18 -18.25
N LEU A 7 12.13 -0.77 -17.34
CA LEU A 7 11.78 -0.62 -15.93
C LEU A 7 12.61 0.48 -15.27
N ASP A 8 13.91 0.48 -15.48
CA ASP A 8 14.83 1.50 -14.94
C ASP A 8 14.43 2.88 -15.47
N LEU A 9 14.27 3.00 -16.78
CA LEU A 9 13.86 4.25 -17.42
C LEU A 9 12.50 4.77 -16.91
N TYR A 10 11.51 3.87 -16.76
CA TYR A 10 10.21 4.24 -16.23
C TYR A 10 10.28 4.64 -14.74
N SER A 11 11.12 3.98 -13.97
CA SER A 11 11.36 4.31 -12.55
C SER A 11 12.02 5.68 -12.41
N ASP A 12 13.03 5.98 -13.22
CA ASP A 12 13.69 7.29 -13.26
C ASP A 12 12.70 8.39 -13.65
N TYR A 13 11.82 8.12 -14.63
CA TYR A 13 10.76 9.05 -14.99
C TYR A 13 9.79 9.32 -13.83
N LEU A 14 9.36 8.28 -13.09
CA LEU A 14 8.50 8.44 -11.93
C LEU A 14 9.16 9.29 -10.83
N ILE A 15 10.45 9.09 -10.59
CA ILE A 15 11.21 9.79 -9.53
C ILE A 15 11.48 11.24 -9.91
N SER A 16 11.79 11.50 -11.18
CA SER A 16 12.20 12.83 -11.66
C SER A 16 11.05 13.75 -12.08
N SER A 17 9.84 13.23 -12.22
CA SER A 17 8.70 14.01 -12.71
C SER A 17 7.98 14.76 -11.59
N PHE A 18 7.71 16.05 -11.82
CA PHE A 18 6.94 16.91 -10.90
C PHE A 18 5.44 16.99 -11.22
N GLY A 19 4.98 16.29 -12.24
CA GLY A 19 3.60 16.32 -12.72
C GLY A 19 3.00 14.94 -12.94
N ALA A 20 1.97 14.85 -13.78
CA ALA A 20 1.32 13.58 -14.11
C ALA A 20 2.30 12.69 -14.90
N THR A 21 2.61 11.52 -14.34
CA THR A 21 3.47 10.52 -14.95
C THR A 21 2.64 9.59 -15.85
N THR A 22 2.57 9.91 -17.13
CA THR A 22 1.80 9.14 -18.11
C THR A 22 2.71 8.46 -19.13
N ALA A 23 2.25 7.36 -19.75
CA ALA A 23 2.99 6.70 -20.82
C ALA A 23 3.26 7.65 -22.01
N THR A 24 2.30 8.50 -22.33
CA THR A 24 2.45 9.56 -23.36
C THR A 24 3.50 10.60 -22.94
N GLY A 25 3.50 10.99 -21.67
CA GLY A 25 4.48 11.96 -21.15
C GLY A 25 5.91 11.42 -21.25
N LEU A 26 6.14 10.15 -20.89
CA LEU A 26 7.44 9.51 -21.05
C LEU A 26 7.83 9.39 -22.53
N SER A 27 6.91 8.97 -23.40
CA SER A 27 7.17 8.87 -24.84
C SER A 27 7.59 10.21 -25.43
N ASN A 28 6.93 11.31 -25.04
CA ASN A 28 7.28 12.66 -25.49
C ASN A 28 8.67 13.11 -24.97
N LEU A 29 9.04 12.76 -23.74
CA LEU A 29 10.38 13.07 -23.21
C LEU A 29 11.50 12.34 -23.93
N LEU A 30 11.18 11.23 -24.56
CA LEU A 30 12.11 10.40 -25.33
C LEU A 30 12.02 10.67 -26.85
N ASP A 31 11.43 11.79 -27.26
CA ASP A 31 11.22 12.16 -28.66
C ASP A 31 10.57 11.04 -29.50
N GLY A 32 9.82 10.14 -28.84
CA GLY A 32 9.14 9.02 -29.48
C GLY A 32 10.00 7.77 -29.69
N ASP A 33 11.25 7.75 -29.26
CA ASP A 33 12.13 6.56 -29.35
C ASP A 33 11.51 5.31 -28.68
N VAL A 34 10.72 5.54 -27.63
CA VAL A 34 9.84 4.54 -27.01
C VAL A 34 8.41 5.02 -27.11
N SER A 35 7.59 4.31 -27.87
CA SER A 35 6.19 4.70 -28.04
C SER A 35 5.38 4.49 -26.76
N HIS A 36 4.31 5.30 -26.60
CA HIS A 36 3.39 5.14 -25.46
C HIS A 36 2.75 3.74 -25.42
N ASP A 37 2.53 3.10 -26.56
CA ASP A 37 2.02 1.72 -26.64
C ASP A 37 3.01 0.70 -26.10
N GLN A 38 4.31 0.89 -26.35
CA GLN A 38 5.34 0.02 -25.79
C GLN A 38 5.40 0.16 -24.26
N ILE A 39 5.30 1.38 -23.73
CA ILE A 39 5.27 1.65 -22.30
C ILE A 39 4.01 1.03 -21.68
N THR A 40 2.84 1.24 -22.28
CA THR A 40 1.57 0.68 -21.80
C THR A 40 1.60 -0.85 -21.80
N ARG A 41 2.08 -1.48 -22.89
CA ARG A 41 2.25 -2.95 -22.95
C ARG A 41 3.25 -3.47 -21.91
N PHE A 42 4.33 -2.76 -21.67
CA PHE A 42 5.28 -3.10 -20.62
C PHE A 42 4.63 -3.07 -19.24
N LEU A 43 3.88 -2.01 -18.90
CA LEU A 43 3.20 -1.88 -17.62
C LEU A 43 2.12 -2.94 -17.40
N SER A 44 1.44 -3.36 -18.47
CA SER A 44 0.39 -4.40 -18.43
C SER A 44 0.90 -5.82 -18.69
N SER A 45 2.20 -6.01 -18.95
CA SER A 45 2.77 -7.30 -19.37
C SER A 45 2.67 -8.39 -18.32
N ARG A 46 2.64 -8.03 -17.02
CA ARG A 46 2.45 -8.94 -15.89
C ARG A 46 1.85 -8.22 -14.70
N GLU A 47 1.16 -8.95 -13.86
CA GLU A 47 0.81 -8.46 -12.53
C GLU A 47 2.07 -8.31 -11.68
N ARG A 48 2.15 -7.18 -10.99
CA ARG A 48 3.23 -6.92 -10.02
C ARG A 48 2.62 -6.95 -8.62
N THR A 49 3.15 -7.82 -7.79
CA THR A 49 2.58 -8.17 -6.49
C THR A 49 3.48 -7.72 -5.34
N SER A 50 2.96 -7.79 -4.13
CA SER A 50 3.75 -7.59 -2.92
C SER A 50 4.93 -8.59 -2.80
N ALA A 51 4.81 -9.78 -3.42
CA ALA A 51 5.90 -10.75 -3.47
C ALA A 51 7.05 -10.26 -4.38
N ASP A 52 6.75 -9.62 -5.51
CA ASP A 52 7.78 -9.03 -6.37
C ASP A 52 8.53 -7.91 -5.64
N LEU A 53 7.79 -7.04 -4.92
CA LEU A 53 8.42 -6.03 -4.07
C LEU A 53 9.33 -6.66 -3.03
N TRP A 54 8.84 -7.71 -2.34
CA TRP A 54 9.65 -8.41 -1.34
C TRP A 54 10.93 -9.00 -1.94
N HIS A 55 10.86 -9.64 -3.10
CA HIS A 55 12.04 -10.17 -3.79
C HIS A 55 13.08 -9.09 -4.07
N LEU A 56 12.63 -7.91 -4.51
CA LEU A 56 13.51 -6.78 -4.79
C LEU A 56 14.18 -6.23 -3.53
N VAL A 57 13.42 -6.01 -2.46
CA VAL A 57 13.92 -5.33 -1.24
C VAL A 57 14.58 -6.28 -0.24
N LYS A 58 14.32 -7.59 -0.32
CA LYS A 58 14.83 -8.61 0.61
C LYS A 58 16.34 -8.52 0.89
N PRO A 59 17.24 -8.38 -0.12
CA PRO A 59 18.67 -8.27 0.13
C PRO A 59 19.03 -7.02 0.96
N HIS A 60 18.30 -5.92 0.76
CA HIS A 60 18.49 -4.68 1.51
C HIS A 60 18.00 -4.81 2.96
N VAL A 61 16.81 -5.40 3.16
CA VAL A 61 16.27 -5.69 4.49
C VAL A 61 17.24 -6.58 5.26
N ARG A 62 17.76 -7.65 4.65
CA ARG A 62 18.70 -8.58 5.31
C ARG A 62 20.00 -7.92 5.77
N ARG A 63 20.44 -6.85 5.09
CA ARG A 63 21.66 -6.10 5.50
C ARG A 63 21.42 -5.15 6.66
N MET A 64 20.18 -4.60 6.79
CA MET A 64 19.87 -3.59 7.80
C MET A 64 19.01 -4.10 8.96
N GLN A 65 18.55 -5.35 8.89
CA GLN A 65 17.59 -5.90 9.86
C GLN A 65 18.15 -5.95 11.28
N SER A 66 17.27 -5.74 12.25
CA SER A 66 17.57 -5.79 13.68
C SER A 66 16.38 -6.35 14.44
N GLU A 67 16.65 -7.06 15.55
CA GLU A 67 15.61 -7.53 16.48
C GLU A 67 14.77 -6.39 17.08
N SER A 68 15.33 -5.16 17.13
CA SER A 68 14.61 -3.96 17.55
C SER A 68 13.88 -3.24 16.41
N GLY A 69 13.84 -3.82 15.22
CA GLY A 69 13.17 -3.25 14.05
C GLY A 69 11.69 -2.93 14.29
N VAL A 70 11.15 -2.08 13.47
CA VAL A 70 9.77 -1.58 13.55
C VAL A 70 9.06 -1.83 12.24
N LEU A 71 7.85 -2.38 12.30
CA LEU A 71 6.91 -2.38 11.17
C LEU A 71 5.95 -1.21 11.29
N ILE A 72 5.78 -0.48 10.21
CA ILE A 72 4.86 0.65 10.13
C ILE A 72 3.83 0.31 9.05
N ILE A 73 2.54 0.31 9.41
CA ILE A 73 1.46 0.03 8.47
C ILE A 73 0.54 1.23 8.40
N ASP A 74 0.30 1.68 7.18
CA ASP A 74 -0.62 2.77 6.90
C ASP A 74 -1.31 2.55 5.56
N ASP A 75 -2.40 3.29 5.32
CA ASP A 75 -3.10 3.29 4.04
C ASP A 75 -3.11 4.68 3.39
N SER A 76 -3.15 4.66 2.08
CA SER A 76 -3.14 5.87 1.25
C SER A 76 -4.10 5.72 0.09
N ILE A 77 -4.52 6.84 -0.49
CA ILE A 77 -5.36 6.88 -1.69
C ILE A 77 -4.57 7.54 -2.82
N ALA A 78 -4.27 6.76 -3.86
CA ALA A 78 -3.76 7.31 -5.11
C ALA A 78 -4.93 7.82 -5.94
N GLU A 79 -5.13 9.13 -5.98
CA GLU A 79 -6.25 9.74 -6.69
C GLU A 79 -6.20 9.48 -8.19
N LYS A 80 -7.35 9.14 -8.77
CA LYS A 80 -7.58 8.87 -10.18
C LYS A 80 -8.88 9.56 -10.64
N PRO A 81 -8.95 10.90 -10.59
CA PRO A 81 -10.19 11.63 -10.82
C PRO A 81 -10.76 11.44 -12.23
N PHE A 82 -9.89 11.20 -13.22
CA PHE A 82 -10.26 11.06 -14.63
C PHE A 82 -10.43 9.62 -15.11
N SER A 83 -10.18 8.62 -14.25
CA SER A 83 -10.37 7.21 -14.60
C SER A 83 -11.81 6.78 -14.38
N ASP A 84 -12.30 5.82 -15.16
CA ASP A 84 -13.60 5.21 -14.93
C ASP A 84 -13.60 4.40 -13.62
N GLU A 85 -14.75 4.35 -12.96
CA GLU A 85 -14.94 3.57 -11.75
C GLU A 85 -14.92 2.08 -12.05
N ASN A 86 -14.13 1.33 -11.29
CA ASN A 86 -14.05 -0.13 -11.34
C ASN A 86 -13.77 -0.69 -9.94
N ASP A 87 -13.42 -1.96 -9.81
CA ASP A 87 -13.20 -2.59 -8.51
C ASP A 87 -12.04 -2.01 -7.72
N LEU A 88 -11.06 -1.39 -8.37
CA LEU A 88 -9.89 -0.75 -7.73
C LEU A 88 -10.04 0.77 -7.67
N VAL A 89 -10.46 1.40 -8.77
CA VAL A 89 -10.70 2.85 -8.83
C VAL A 89 -12.11 3.13 -8.35
N CYS A 90 -12.24 3.50 -7.08
CA CYS A 90 -13.53 3.70 -6.42
C CYS A 90 -13.55 5.02 -5.63
N TRP A 91 -14.72 5.39 -5.12
CA TRP A 91 -14.86 6.48 -4.19
C TRP A 91 -14.44 6.07 -2.78
N HIS A 92 -13.62 6.91 -2.14
CA HIS A 92 -13.14 6.76 -0.78
C HIS A 92 -13.28 8.08 -0.03
N TYR A 93 -13.53 8.01 1.28
CA TYR A 93 -13.48 9.19 2.12
C TYR A 93 -12.03 9.45 2.53
N ASP A 94 -11.51 10.61 2.14
CA ASP A 94 -10.19 11.09 2.55
C ASP A 94 -10.34 11.94 3.81
N HIS A 95 -9.82 11.43 4.93
CA HIS A 95 -9.91 12.13 6.22
C HIS A 95 -9.05 13.41 6.27
N ALA A 96 -7.95 13.47 5.53
CA ALA A 96 -7.10 14.65 5.47
C ALA A 96 -7.79 15.79 4.70
N LYS A 97 -8.49 15.45 3.61
CA LYS A 97 -9.24 16.40 2.79
C LYS A 97 -10.67 16.61 3.26
N GLN A 98 -11.16 15.79 4.19
CA GLN A 98 -12.55 15.77 4.67
C GLN A 98 -13.58 15.69 3.52
N SER A 99 -13.24 14.97 2.47
CA SER A 99 -14.06 14.86 1.26
C SER A 99 -13.97 13.48 0.61
N GLN A 100 -14.93 13.20 -0.29
CA GLN A 100 -14.88 12.00 -1.12
C GLN A 100 -13.89 12.22 -2.27
N VAL A 101 -12.96 11.29 -2.46
CA VAL A 101 -12.02 11.27 -3.57
C VAL A 101 -12.15 9.96 -4.34
N LYS A 102 -12.00 10.02 -5.66
CA LYS A 102 -11.96 8.84 -6.51
C LYS A 102 -10.52 8.41 -6.73
N GLY A 103 -10.20 7.16 -6.41
CA GLY A 103 -8.82 6.66 -6.51
C GLY A 103 -8.67 5.21 -6.13
N ILE A 104 -7.43 4.77 -6.05
CA ILE A 104 -7.03 3.44 -5.61
C ILE A 104 -6.60 3.54 -4.15
N ASN A 105 -7.29 2.85 -3.26
CA ASN A 105 -6.87 2.74 -1.87
C ASN A 105 -5.91 1.55 -1.73
N PHE A 106 -4.77 1.78 -1.11
CA PHE A 106 -3.77 0.75 -0.87
C PHE A 106 -3.16 0.90 0.52
N MET A 107 -2.79 -0.22 1.09
CA MET A 107 -2.07 -0.29 2.36
C MET A 107 -0.62 -0.64 2.08
N THR A 108 0.30 -0.06 2.85
CA THR A 108 1.73 -0.34 2.77
C THR A 108 2.28 -0.80 4.11
N THR A 109 3.27 -1.68 4.06
CA THR A 109 4.09 -2.05 5.21
C THR A 109 5.51 -1.54 4.97
N LEU A 110 5.99 -0.66 5.84
CA LEU A 110 7.38 -0.23 5.89
C LEU A 110 8.09 -0.99 7.00
N TYR A 111 9.31 -1.40 6.75
CA TYR A 111 10.24 -1.88 7.77
C TYR A 111 11.27 -0.80 8.06
N HIS A 112 11.38 -0.40 9.31
CA HIS A 112 12.33 0.60 9.77
C HIS A 112 13.37 -0.02 10.69
N SER A 113 14.65 0.23 10.40
CA SER A 113 15.79 -0.17 11.22
C SER A 113 17.01 0.70 10.88
N GLY A 114 17.82 1.05 11.86
CA GLY A 114 19.07 1.78 11.65
C GLY A 114 18.92 3.13 10.94
N GLY A 115 17.78 3.82 11.13
CA GLY A 115 17.50 5.09 10.45
C GLY A 115 17.03 4.98 9.00
N ILE A 116 16.85 3.77 8.47
CA ILE A 116 16.39 3.50 7.10
C ILE A 116 15.00 2.87 7.14
N SER A 117 14.12 3.31 6.26
CA SER A 117 12.79 2.72 6.05
C SER A 117 12.69 2.17 4.64
N LEU A 118 12.27 0.90 4.52
CA LEU A 118 12.06 0.23 3.24
C LEU A 118 10.63 -0.31 3.15
N PRO A 119 9.93 -0.14 2.01
CA PRO A 119 8.66 -0.81 1.79
C PRO A 119 8.90 -2.32 1.65
N VAL A 120 8.19 -3.13 2.44
CA VAL A 120 8.34 -4.59 2.43
C VAL A 120 7.07 -5.33 2.02
N GLY A 121 5.99 -4.60 1.83
CA GLY A 121 4.73 -5.16 1.37
C GLY A 121 3.69 -4.09 1.07
N PHE A 122 2.72 -4.43 0.23
CA PHE A 122 1.54 -3.63 -0.05
C PHE A 122 0.33 -4.50 -0.33
N THR A 123 -0.86 -3.92 -0.21
CA THR A 123 -2.13 -4.54 -0.57
C THR A 123 -3.05 -3.50 -1.19
N LEU A 124 -3.64 -3.81 -2.34
CA LEU A 124 -4.67 -2.99 -2.96
C LEU A 124 -6.03 -3.36 -2.38
N ILE A 125 -6.85 -2.37 -2.03
CA ILE A 125 -8.19 -2.58 -1.49
C ILE A 125 -9.20 -2.58 -2.63
N ALA A 126 -9.53 -3.77 -3.14
CA ALA A 126 -10.56 -3.92 -4.15
C ALA A 126 -11.96 -3.89 -3.53
N LYS A 127 -12.91 -3.18 -4.18
CA LYS A 127 -14.32 -3.12 -3.80
C LYS A 127 -15.16 -3.88 -4.83
N THR A 128 -15.17 -5.19 -4.72
CA THR A 128 -15.81 -6.10 -5.69
C THR A 128 -17.30 -6.33 -5.44
N GLU A 129 -17.79 -6.02 -4.23
CA GLU A 129 -19.20 -6.18 -3.91
C GLU A 129 -19.98 -4.88 -4.15
N VAL A 130 -21.09 -4.98 -4.88
CA VAL A 130 -22.03 -3.88 -5.08
C VAL A 130 -23.20 -4.07 -4.13
N TYR A 131 -23.61 -3.00 -3.45
CA TYR A 131 -24.81 -2.95 -2.62
C TYR A 131 -25.54 -1.62 -2.86
N PHE A 132 -26.83 -1.57 -2.47
CA PHE A 132 -27.60 -0.35 -2.55
C PHE A 132 -27.73 0.26 -1.14
N ASP A 133 -27.46 1.55 -1.04
CA ASP A 133 -27.66 2.28 0.21
C ASP A 133 -29.15 2.53 0.50
N LYS A 134 -29.44 3.20 1.60
CA LYS A 134 -30.84 3.49 2.03
C LYS A 134 -31.60 4.39 1.06
N GLU A 135 -30.86 5.11 0.21
CA GLU A 135 -31.41 6.01 -0.81
C GLU A 135 -31.54 5.33 -2.18
N GLY A 136 -31.21 4.03 -2.27
CA GLY A 136 -31.25 3.24 -3.50
C GLY A 136 -30.09 3.48 -4.44
N LYS A 137 -29.03 4.17 -3.99
CA LYS A 137 -27.82 4.43 -4.79
C LYS A 137 -26.87 3.24 -4.71
N ALA A 138 -26.38 2.81 -5.86
CA ALA A 138 -25.37 1.76 -5.93
C ALA A 138 -24.05 2.23 -5.28
N GLN A 139 -23.54 1.41 -4.38
CA GLN A 139 -22.30 1.62 -3.65
C GLN A 139 -21.43 0.37 -3.79
N ARG A 140 -20.10 0.54 -3.66
CA ARG A 140 -19.15 -0.56 -3.67
C ARG A 140 -18.48 -0.73 -2.33
N ARG A 141 -18.23 -1.98 -1.93
CA ARG A 141 -17.44 -2.30 -0.74
C ARG A 141 -16.46 -3.44 -0.99
N SER A 142 -15.43 -3.49 -0.17
CA SER A 142 -14.51 -4.62 -0.15
C SER A 142 -15.12 -5.80 0.64
N PRO A 143 -15.01 -7.04 0.16
CA PRO A 143 -15.40 -8.22 0.92
C PRO A 143 -14.50 -8.46 2.14
N VAL A 144 -13.27 -7.95 2.10
CA VAL A 144 -12.28 -8.08 3.18
C VAL A 144 -12.09 -6.74 3.87
N GLY A 145 -12.19 -6.73 5.19
CA GLY A 145 -12.02 -5.53 6.00
C GLY A 145 -10.55 -5.05 6.06
N LYS A 146 -10.32 -3.75 6.16
CA LYS A 146 -8.95 -3.19 6.30
C LYS A 146 -8.19 -3.79 7.50
N ASN A 147 -8.89 -4.10 8.61
CA ASN A 147 -8.25 -4.75 9.77
C ASN A 147 -7.80 -6.19 9.48
N GLU A 148 -8.48 -6.89 8.59
CA GLU A 148 -8.07 -8.22 8.15
C GLU A 148 -6.83 -8.13 7.24
N HIS A 149 -6.83 -7.19 6.28
CA HIS A 149 -5.65 -6.89 5.47
C HIS A 149 -4.46 -6.51 6.35
N TYR A 150 -4.67 -5.65 7.36
CA TYR A 150 -3.65 -5.28 8.34
C TYR A 150 -3.01 -6.50 9.01
N ARG A 151 -3.82 -7.41 9.55
CA ARG A 151 -3.31 -8.63 10.18
C ARG A 151 -2.61 -9.56 9.20
N ALA A 152 -3.13 -9.68 7.98
CA ALA A 152 -2.48 -10.46 6.92
C ALA A 152 -1.10 -9.90 6.56
N MET A 153 -0.96 -8.58 6.46
CA MET A 153 0.32 -7.93 6.18
C MET A 153 1.35 -8.15 7.30
N LEU A 154 0.93 -8.10 8.57
CA LEU A 154 1.78 -8.46 9.71
C LEU A 154 2.22 -9.94 9.64
N GLN A 155 1.28 -10.82 9.32
CA GLN A 155 1.59 -12.25 9.17
C GLN A 155 2.55 -12.51 8.01
N HIS A 156 2.44 -11.77 6.90
CA HIS A 156 3.40 -11.84 5.79
C HIS A 156 4.81 -11.41 6.21
N ALA A 157 4.93 -10.38 7.04
CA ALA A 157 6.23 -9.98 7.55
C ALA A 157 6.88 -11.08 8.41
N VAL A 158 6.09 -11.78 9.24
CA VAL A 158 6.55 -12.94 10.01
C VAL A 158 6.94 -14.10 9.09
N THR A 159 6.11 -14.44 8.10
CA THR A 159 6.39 -15.50 7.11
C THR A 159 7.67 -15.20 6.32
N ASN A 160 7.91 -13.95 6.01
CA ASN A 160 9.12 -13.47 5.35
C ASN A 160 10.32 -13.41 6.31
N GLN A 161 10.17 -13.80 7.57
CA GLN A 161 11.22 -13.78 8.59
C GLN A 161 11.87 -12.39 8.74
N ILE A 162 11.08 -11.33 8.69
CA ILE A 162 11.54 -9.97 8.98
C ILE A 162 11.57 -9.85 10.51
N PRO A 163 12.75 -9.61 11.13
CA PRO A 163 12.82 -9.41 12.57
C PRO A 163 12.30 -8.02 12.91
N PHE A 164 11.32 -7.94 13.80
CA PHE A 164 10.80 -6.70 14.33
C PHE A 164 10.34 -6.89 15.77
N ARG A 165 10.38 -5.82 16.54
CA ARG A 165 9.90 -5.80 17.91
C ARG A 165 8.62 -5.01 18.07
N TYR A 166 8.46 -3.95 17.29
CA TYR A 166 7.35 -3.02 17.40
C TYR A 166 6.54 -2.94 16.10
N VAL A 167 5.24 -2.70 16.27
CA VAL A 167 4.34 -2.34 15.19
C VAL A 167 3.82 -0.92 15.46
N LEU A 168 3.95 -0.03 14.48
CA LEU A 168 3.41 1.32 14.51
C LEU A 168 2.26 1.45 13.52
N ASN A 169 1.19 2.09 13.92
CA ASN A 169 0.07 2.47 13.06
C ASN A 169 -0.72 3.63 13.67
N ASP A 170 -1.60 4.19 12.89
CA ASP A 170 -2.49 5.25 13.35
C ASP A 170 -3.67 4.73 14.21
N ALA A 171 -4.52 5.64 14.70
CA ALA A 171 -5.69 5.32 15.53
C ALA A 171 -6.74 4.48 14.79
N TRP A 172 -6.73 4.44 13.45
CA TRP A 172 -7.68 3.65 12.68
C TRP A 172 -7.54 2.15 12.97
N TYR A 173 -6.29 1.68 13.05
CA TYR A 173 -5.95 0.29 13.30
C TYR A 173 -5.88 -0.08 14.78
N SER A 174 -6.13 0.85 15.72
CA SER A 174 -6.08 0.63 17.17
C SER A 174 -7.32 -0.13 17.70
N SER A 175 -7.66 -1.26 17.09
CA SER A 175 -8.72 -2.14 17.57
C SER A 175 -8.18 -3.11 18.63
N ALA A 176 -9.04 -3.51 19.58
CA ALA A 176 -8.67 -4.51 20.59
C ALA A 176 -8.25 -5.85 19.95
N GLU A 177 -8.86 -6.21 18.81
CA GLU A 177 -8.52 -7.41 18.06
C GLU A 177 -7.10 -7.33 17.47
N ASN A 178 -6.74 -6.20 16.85
CA ASN A 178 -5.38 -5.99 16.33
C ASN A 178 -4.34 -5.98 17.45
N MET A 179 -4.63 -5.33 18.58
CA MET A 179 -3.75 -5.33 19.74
C MET A 179 -3.51 -6.75 20.28
N ARG A 180 -4.57 -7.56 20.41
CA ARG A 180 -4.44 -8.96 20.83
C ARG A 180 -3.64 -9.78 19.83
N PHE A 181 -3.91 -9.60 18.53
CA PHE A 181 -3.18 -10.28 17.48
C PHE A 181 -1.67 -9.99 17.56
N ILE A 182 -1.27 -8.73 17.68
CA ILE A 182 0.14 -8.35 17.81
C ILE A 182 0.74 -8.91 19.10
N LYS A 183 0.04 -8.76 20.23
CA LYS A 183 0.60 -9.12 21.53
C LYS A 183 0.58 -10.60 21.83
N GLN A 184 -0.53 -11.29 21.50
CA GLN A 184 -0.75 -12.69 21.89
C GLN A 184 -0.41 -13.69 20.79
N THR A 185 -0.65 -13.31 19.51
CA THR A 185 -0.39 -14.22 18.38
C THR A 185 1.02 -14.07 17.85
N LEU A 186 1.49 -12.82 17.67
CA LEU A 186 2.81 -12.56 17.12
C LEU A 186 3.90 -12.41 18.17
N ASP A 187 3.54 -12.29 19.45
CA ASP A 187 4.45 -11.97 20.57
C ASP A 187 5.32 -10.74 20.31
N LYS A 188 4.68 -9.66 19.84
CA LYS A 188 5.30 -8.39 19.53
C LYS A 188 4.70 -7.26 20.38
N TYR A 189 5.25 -6.07 20.26
CA TYR A 189 4.74 -4.87 20.90
C TYR A 189 4.13 -3.95 19.84
N PHE A 190 3.26 -3.05 20.29
CA PHE A 190 2.68 -2.04 19.42
C PHE A 190 2.77 -0.65 20.04
N ILE A 191 2.87 0.36 19.19
CA ILE A 191 2.77 1.77 19.55
C ILE A 191 1.73 2.37 18.60
N MET A 192 0.57 2.75 19.16
CA MET A 192 -0.53 3.30 18.39
C MET A 192 -1.37 4.27 19.23
N PRO A 193 -1.87 5.35 18.63
CA PRO A 193 -2.80 6.23 19.33
C PRO A 193 -4.11 5.51 19.60
N LEU A 194 -4.75 5.77 20.71
CA LEU A 194 -6.10 5.28 21.01
C LEU A 194 -7.14 6.31 20.57
N LYS A 195 -8.25 5.84 20.02
CA LYS A 195 -9.41 6.72 19.78
C LYS A 195 -9.95 7.23 21.10
N ALA A 196 -10.36 8.50 21.18
CA ALA A 196 -10.84 9.16 22.39
C ALA A 196 -12.00 8.44 23.09
N ASN A 197 -12.78 7.65 22.38
CA ASN A 197 -13.89 6.86 22.90
C ASN A 197 -13.50 5.47 23.46
N ARG A 198 -12.21 5.16 23.55
CA ARG A 198 -11.73 3.88 24.09
C ARG A 198 -11.60 3.95 25.60
N LYS A 199 -12.09 2.90 26.27
CA LYS A 199 -11.86 2.70 27.71
C LYS A 199 -10.61 1.84 27.87
N VAL A 200 -9.70 2.26 28.75
CA VAL A 200 -8.52 1.49 29.15
C VAL A 200 -8.72 1.08 30.61
N ALA A 201 -8.47 -0.18 30.92
CA ALA A 201 -8.34 -0.59 32.32
C ALA A 201 -6.96 -0.13 32.82
N LEU A 202 -6.94 0.53 33.97
CA LEU A 202 -5.73 0.89 34.70
C LEU A 202 -5.30 -0.25 35.60
#